data_59677744de40c60874d1d53e3d2a7eb7
#
_entry.id   59677744de40c60874d1d53e3d2a7eb7
#
_cell.length_a   1.000
_cell.length_b   1.000
_cell.length_c   1.000
_cell.angle_alpha   90.00
_cell.angle_beta   90.00
_cell.angle_gamma   90.00
#
_symmetry.space_group_name_H-M   'P 1'
#
loop_
_entity.id
_entity.type
_entity.pdbx_description
1 polymer ?
#
loop_
_entity_poly.entity_id
_entity_poly.type
_entity_poly.pdbx_seq_one_letter_code
_entity_poly.pdbx_strand_id
1 'polypeptide(L)'
;MSKLRLHALQVPARFYVFLLLLAFTVSSFTSSERADEWEKIFNGQDFTGWIVPEGDGGHWKVLNGVIDYDAMSKAPGDKNLWTQKEYGDFTLRMDWKLKDVPYMNPRVPIIRPDGTHQLDAGGEEIRMVVPDGDSGIYLRGTSKAQVNIWAWPIGSGEVYGYRMDRNMPPDVRAGVTPSMMADNHIGEWNTFEITMKGDRLTVVLNGHTVIENAQLPGVPEKGRLALQHHGHMVDGEWASSPSLVQFRNIYIKEL
;
A
#
# COMPACT_ATOMS: atom_id res chain seq x y z
N MET A 1 80.54 -60.02 41.94
CA MET A 1 80.16 -58.70 41.43
C MET A 1 79.24 -58.91 40.24
N SER A 2 77.93 -58.91 40.47
CA SER A 2 76.90 -59.19 39.45
C SER A 2 76.12 -57.89 39.17
N LYS A 3 76.13 -57.47 37.89
CA LYS A 3 75.36 -56.32 37.43
C LYS A 3 73.97 -56.79 36.97
N LEU A 4 72.92 -56.38 37.67
CA LEU A 4 71.54 -56.54 37.21
C LEU A 4 71.25 -55.50 36.13
N ARG A 5 70.75 -55.98 34.97
CA ARG A 5 70.20 -55.14 33.92
C ARG A 5 68.67 -55.08 34.10
N LEU A 6 68.14 -53.88 34.30
CA LEU A 6 66.70 -53.64 34.21
C LEU A 6 66.30 -53.50 32.71
N HIS A 7 65.32 -54.29 32.31
CA HIS A 7 64.65 -54.13 31.01
C HIS A 7 63.42 -53.20 31.21
N ALA A 8 63.45 -52.07 30.53
CA ALA A 8 62.30 -51.20 30.45
C ALA A 8 61.34 -51.69 29.37
N LEU A 9 60.08 -51.94 29.75
CA LEU A 9 58.99 -52.25 28.83
C LEU A 9 58.48 -50.92 28.23
N GLN A 10 58.58 -50.81 26.90
CA GLN A 10 57.95 -49.72 26.13
C GLN A 10 56.48 -50.09 25.86
N VAL A 11 55.56 -49.23 26.30
CA VAL A 11 54.13 -49.28 25.97
C VAL A 11 53.88 -48.36 24.80
N PRO A 12 53.24 -48.77 23.69
CA PRO A 12 52.93 -47.88 22.58
C PRO A 12 51.75 -46.99 22.89
N ALA A 13 51.95 -45.68 22.75
CA ALA A 13 50.89 -44.69 22.85
C ALA A 13 49.95 -44.80 21.63
N ARG A 14 48.70 -45.19 21.88
CA ARG A 14 47.62 -45.11 20.89
C ARG A 14 47.08 -43.66 20.87
N PHE A 15 47.37 -42.93 19.78
CA PHE A 15 46.71 -41.64 19.49
C PHE A 15 45.26 -41.91 19.08
N TYR A 16 44.33 -41.48 19.90
CA TYR A 16 42.92 -41.37 19.50
C TYR A 16 42.73 -39.97 18.89
N VAL A 17 42.54 -39.92 17.58
CA VAL A 17 42.12 -38.73 16.87
C VAL A 17 40.60 -38.62 17.05
N PHE A 18 40.13 -37.70 17.94
CA PHE A 18 38.73 -37.32 18.00
C PHE A 18 38.40 -36.42 16.84
N LEU A 19 37.73 -36.92 15.81
CA LEU A 19 37.10 -36.14 14.78
C LEU A 19 35.85 -35.49 15.35
N LEU A 20 35.94 -34.19 15.68
CA LEU A 20 34.77 -33.36 16.00
C LEU A 20 34.03 -33.05 14.70
N LEU A 21 33.00 -33.80 14.37
CA LEU A 21 32.03 -33.43 13.34
C LEU A 21 31.18 -32.24 13.87
N LEU A 22 31.54 -31.01 13.46
CA LEU A 22 30.65 -29.86 13.60
C LEU A 22 29.49 -30.04 12.60
N ALA A 23 28.34 -30.51 13.09
CA ALA A 23 27.11 -30.48 12.32
C ALA A 23 26.61 -29.02 12.28
N PHE A 24 26.86 -28.32 11.15
CA PHE A 24 26.17 -27.08 10.83
C PHE A 24 24.69 -27.42 10.54
N THR A 25 23.83 -27.25 11.51
CA THR A 25 22.39 -27.23 11.27
C THR A 25 22.06 -25.91 10.56
N VAL A 26 21.98 -25.95 9.23
CA VAL A 26 21.35 -24.90 8.45
C VAL A 26 19.87 -24.94 8.79
N SER A 27 19.42 -24.09 9.71
CA SER A 27 17.99 -23.85 9.91
C SER A 27 17.44 -23.23 8.63
N SER A 28 16.85 -24.07 7.79
CA SER A 28 16.02 -23.62 6.69
C SER A 28 14.79 -22.96 7.32
N PHE A 29 14.77 -21.64 7.44
CA PHE A 29 13.55 -20.90 7.71
C PHE A 29 12.58 -21.23 6.58
N THR A 30 11.53 -21.98 6.89
CA THR A 30 10.49 -22.31 5.94
C THR A 30 9.70 -21.03 5.61
N SER A 31 9.32 -20.86 4.35
CA SER A 31 8.55 -19.70 3.88
C SER A 31 7.23 -19.48 4.65
N SER A 32 6.75 -20.47 5.39
CA SER A 32 5.58 -20.43 6.25
C SER A 32 5.73 -19.54 7.50
N GLU A 33 6.93 -19.40 8.08
CA GLU A 33 7.13 -18.53 9.26
C GLU A 33 7.19 -17.04 8.92
N ARG A 34 7.52 -16.68 7.66
CA ARG A 34 7.55 -15.27 7.21
C ARG A 34 6.16 -14.70 6.88
N ALA A 35 5.20 -15.54 6.54
CA ALA A 35 3.87 -15.11 6.12
C ALA A 35 3.03 -14.47 7.24
N ASP A 36 3.44 -14.60 8.51
CA ASP A 36 2.70 -14.05 9.66
C ASP A 36 3.33 -12.78 10.25
N GLU A 37 4.46 -12.33 9.73
CA GLU A 37 5.18 -11.16 10.22
C GLU A 37 4.88 -9.91 9.38
N TRP A 38 4.59 -8.78 10.05
CA TRP A 38 4.44 -7.48 9.42
C TRP A 38 5.79 -6.88 9.03
N GLU A 39 6.01 -6.69 7.74
CA GLU A 39 7.17 -5.96 7.21
C GLU A 39 6.88 -4.45 7.19
N LYS A 40 7.76 -3.65 7.79
CA LYS A 40 7.70 -2.19 7.69
C LYS A 40 8.30 -1.76 6.36
N ILE A 41 7.48 -1.34 5.39
CA ILE A 41 7.93 -0.97 4.03
C ILE A 41 8.25 0.53 3.87
N PHE A 42 7.97 1.34 4.89
CA PHE A 42 8.47 2.72 5.00
C PHE A 42 9.22 2.89 6.32
N ASN A 43 10.54 3.17 6.25
CA ASN A 43 11.42 3.21 7.40
C ASN A 43 11.23 4.46 8.29
N GLY A 44 10.56 5.51 7.80
CA GLY A 44 10.35 6.79 8.48
C GLY A 44 11.53 7.75 8.39
N GLN A 45 12.58 7.43 7.63
CA GLN A 45 13.80 8.24 7.52
C GLN A 45 14.04 8.75 6.10
N ASP A 46 13.83 7.89 5.10
CA ASP A 46 14.07 8.16 3.69
C ASP A 46 13.20 7.27 2.79
N PHE A 47 13.39 7.38 1.48
CA PHE A 47 12.69 6.59 0.48
C PHE A 47 13.37 5.26 0.13
N THR A 48 14.19 4.68 1.00
CA THR A 48 14.72 3.31 0.82
C THR A 48 13.56 2.33 0.63
N GLY A 49 13.58 1.55 -0.45
CA GLY A 49 12.49 0.66 -0.85
C GLY A 49 11.40 1.30 -1.72
N TRP A 50 11.53 2.62 -2.02
CA TRP A 50 10.62 3.38 -2.86
C TRP A 50 11.35 3.99 -4.07
N ILE A 51 10.61 4.28 -5.13
CA ILE A 51 11.09 4.93 -6.36
C ILE A 51 10.47 6.32 -6.40
N VAL A 52 11.27 7.32 -6.06
CA VAL A 52 10.89 8.72 -6.24
C VAL A 52 10.93 9.04 -7.74
N PRO A 53 9.90 9.68 -8.31
CA PRO A 53 9.89 10.04 -9.73
C PRO A 53 11.09 10.89 -10.12
N GLU A 54 11.74 10.55 -11.24
CA GLU A 54 12.84 11.36 -11.77
C GLU A 54 12.35 12.76 -12.12
N GLY A 55 13.04 13.78 -11.65
CA GLY A 55 12.65 15.18 -11.85
C GLY A 55 11.53 15.65 -10.92
N ASP A 56 11.20 14.90 -9.86
CA ASP A 56 10.19 15.30 -8.86
C ASP A 56 10.45 16.70 -8.27
N GLY A 57 11.70 17.09 -8.10
CA GLY A 57 12.09 18.39 -7.55
C GLY A 57 11.98 18.49 -6.03
N GLY A 58 11.87 17.35 -5.33
CA GLY A 58 11.78 17.27 -3.88
C GLY A 58 10.38 17.57 -3.33
N HIS A 59 9.34 17.32 -4.13
CA HIS A 59 7.95 17.49 -3.73
C HIS A 59 7.44 16.29 -2.92
N TRP A 60 7.88 15.06 -3.24
CA TRP A 60 7.83 13.95 -2.30
C TRP A 60 8.92 14.12 -1.25
N LYS A 61 8.56 14.19 0.05
CA LYS A 61 9.47 14.49 1.16
C LYS A 61 9.27 13.50 2.29
N VAL A 62 10.33 13.25 3.06
CA VAL A 62 10.21 12.60 4.38
C VAL A 62 10.46 13.64 5.45
N LEU A 63 9.45 13.94 6.26
CA LEU A 63 9.49 14.96 7.31
C LEU A 63 9.03 14.34 8.64
N ASN A 64 9.93 14.24 9.63
CA ASN A 64 9.59 13.75 10.98
C ASN A 64 8.89 12.37 10.97
N GLY A 65 9.38 11.42 10.17
CA GLY A 65 8.82 10.07 10.09
C GLY A 65 7.58 9.93 9.21
N VAL A 66 7.25 10.95 8.43
CA VAL A 66 6.06 11.03 7.58
C VAL A 66 6.46 11.27 6.13
N ILE A 67 5.90 10.54 5.18
CA ILE A 67 5.91 10.92 3.77
C ILE A 67 4.95 12.09 3.61
N ASP A 68 5.44 13.25 3.20
CA ASP A 68 4.67 14.45 2.92
C ASP A 68 4.68 14.76 1.44
N TYR A 69 3.51 15.01 0.86
CA TYR A 69 3.37 15.37 -0.55
C TYR A 69 2.53 16.64 -0.73
N ASP A 70 2.97 17.52 -1.63
CA ASP A 70 2.33 18.82 -1.89
C ASP A 70 1.70 18.93 -3.29
N ALA A 71 1.57 17.81 -4.01
CA ALA A 71 0.98 17.71 -5.35
C ALA A 71 1.71 18.51 -6.45
N MET A 72 2.92 19.00 -6.19
CA MET A 72 3.65 19.93 -7.07
C MET A 72 4.82 19.28 -7.82
N SER A 73 4.88 17.94 -7.84
CA SER A 73 5.95 17.21 -8.53
C SER A 73 6.17 17.70 -9.96
N LYS A 74 7.43 17.95 -10.29
CA LYS A 74 7.88 18.44 -11.60
C LYS A 74 8.31 17.31 -12.54
N ALA A 75 8.16 16.06 -12.12
CA ALA A 75 8.48 14.91 -12.96
C ALA A 75 7.73 14.99 -14.30
N PRO A 76 8.42 14.77 -15.43
CA PRO A 76 7.81 14.90 -16.76
C PRO A 76 6.87 13.76 -17.12
N GLY A 77 6.97 12.63 -16.41
CA GLY A 77 6.18 11.42 -16.63
C GLY A 77 5.27 11.09 -15.46
N ASP A 78 5.33 9.81 -15.04
CA ASP A 78 4.62 9.32 -13.86
C ASP A 78 5.13 10.02 -12.60
N LYS A 79 4.23 10.59 -11.83
CA LYS A 79 4.52 11.36 -10.61
C LYS A 79 4.22 10.59 -9.32
N ASN A 80 3.77 9.34 -9.44
CA ASN A 80 3.42 8.50 -8.30
C ASN A 80 4.67 7.98 -7.59
N LEU A 81 4.58 7.77 -6.27
CA LEU A 81 5.65 7.19 -5.48
C LEU A 81 5.46 5.67 -5.41
N TRP A 82 6.28 4.91 -6.15
CA TRP A 82 6.16 3.47 -6.29
C TRP A 82 7.05 2.70 -5.31
N THR A 83 6.59 1.53 -4.83
CA THR A 83 7.49 0.57 -4.16
C THR A 83 8.48 -0.03 -5.16
N GLN A 84 9.70 -0.36 -4.71
CA GLN A 84 10.65 -1.14 -5.52
C GLN A 84 10.22 -2.61 -5.61
N LYS A 85 9.73 -3.17 -4.51
CA LYS A 85 9.24 -4.54 -4.41
C LYS A 85 7.83 -4.65 -4.96
N GLU A 86 7.52 -5.81 -5.54
CA GLU A 86 6.20 -6.20 -5.98
C GLU A 86 5.56 -7.15 -4.97
N TYR A 87 4.24 -7.08 -4.84
CA TYR A 87 3.45 -7.88 -3.90
C TYR A 87 2.34 -8.63 -4.63
N GLY A 88 2.11 -9.88 -4.24
CA GLY A 88 1.02 -10.74 -4.69
C GLY A 88 -0.20 -10.61 -3.79
N ASP A 89 -0.48 -11.66 -3.00
CA ASP A 89 -1.48 -11.63 -1.95
C ASP A 89 -0.88 -10.97 -0.69
N PHE A 90 -1.60 -10.01 -0.11
CA PHE A 90 -1.09 -9.25 1.04
C PHE A 90 -2.21 -8.61 1.86
N THR A 91 -1.88 -8.23 3.11
CA THR A 91 -2.58 -7.19 3.87
C THR A 91 -1.63 -6.01 4.05
N LEU A 92 -2.03 -4.82 3.61
CA LEU A 92 -1.34 -3.55 3.78
C LEU A 92 -2.03 -2.77 4.90
N ARG A 93 -1.28 -2.27 5.87
CA ARG A 93 -1.77 -1.31 6.88
C ARG A 93 -1.00 -0.02 6.75
N MET A 94 -1.71 1.12 6.75
CA MET A 94 -1.07 2.43 6.68
C MET A 94 -1.95 3.52 7.26
N ASP A 95 -1.31 4.55 7.80
CA ASP A 95 -1.99 5.80 8.14
C ASP A 95 -1.82 6.80 6.99
N TRP A 96 -2.90 7.52 6.71
CA TRP A 96 -2.92 8.61 5.74
C TRP A 96 -3.72 9.81 6.25
N LYS A 97 -3.46 10.97 5.67
CA LYS A 97 -4.16 12.21 6.02
C LYS A 97 -4.20 13.17 4.83
N LEU A 98 -5.38 13.61 4.41
CA LEU A 98 -5.51 14.80 3.58
C LEU A 98 -5.22 16.03 4.45
N LYS A 99 -4.21 16.81 4.10
CA LYS A 99 -3.78 18.01 4.85
C LYS A 99 -4.76 19.15 4.69
N ASP A 100 -5.25 19.31 3.45
CA ASP A 100 -6.16 20.38 3.02
C ASP A 100 -6.88 19.94 1.72
N VAL A 101 -8.01 20.57 1.43
CA VAL A 101 -8.85 20.34 0.25
C VAL A 101 -9.27 21.67 -0.40
N PRO A 102 -8.30 22.45 -0.95
CA PRO A 102 -8.52 23.81 -1.41
C PRO A 102 -9.31 23.90 -2.72
N TYR A 103 -9.47 22.81 -3.46
CA TYR A 103 -10.18 22.79 -4.73
C TYR A 103 -11.69 22.57 -4.51
N MET A 104 -12.51 23.46 -5.03
CA MET A 104 -13.97 23.28 -5.06
C MET A 104 -14.36 22.52 -6.31
N ASN A 105 -14.62 21.21 -6.19
CA ASN A 105 -14.99 20.35 -7.30
C ASN A 105 -16.49 20.48 -7.63
N PRO A 106 -16.87 21.07 -8.79
CA PRO A 106 -18.26 21.28 -9.15
C PRO A 106 -18.93 20.04 -9.79
N ARG A 107 -18.22 18.91 -9.88
CA ARG A 107 -18.64 17.76 -10.68
C ARG A 107 -18.75 16.46 -9.91
N VAL A 108 -18.80 16.51 -8.59
CA VAL A 108 -18.90 15.32 -7.75
C VAL A 108 -20.31 14.72 -7.85
N PRO A 109 -20.47 13.50 -8.38
CA PRO A 109 -21.78 12.88 -8.51
C PRO A 109 -22.28 12.37 -7.15
N ILE A 110 -23.59 12.27 -6.99
CA ILE A 110 -24.17 11.48 -5.91
C ILE A 110 -24.09 10.01 -6.31
N ILE A 111 -23.27 9.23 -5.59
CA ILE A 111 -23.06 7.81 -5.85
C ILE A 111 -24.04 6.99 -5.00
N ARG A 112 -24.72 6.03 -5.64
CA ARG A 112 -25.63 5.08 -4.97
C ARG A 112 -24.86 3.84 -4.48
N PRO A 113 -25.41 3.07 -3.54
CA PRO A 113 -24.79 1.84 -3.06
C PRO A 113 -24.50 0.79 -4.15
N ASP A 114 -25.24 0.82 -5.27
CA ASP A 114 -25.02 -0.04 -6.42
C ASP A 114 -23.89 0.46 -7.36
N GLY A 115 -23.18 1.53 -6.97
CA GLY A 115 -22.10 2.15 -7.75
C GLY A 115 -22.58 3.01 -8.93
N THR A 116 -23.89 3.19 -9.12
CA THR A 116 -24.44 4.08 -10.15
C THR A 116 -24.53 5.53 -9.63
N HIS A 117 -24.64 6.48 -10.57
CA HIS A 117 -24.91 7.87 -10.21
C HIS A 117 -26.42 8.12 -10.07
N GLN A 118 -26.79 8.97 -9.12
CA GLN A 118 -28.16 9.42 -8.98
C GLN A 118 -28.51 10.34 -10.14
N LEU A 119 -29.70 10.11 -10.76
CA LEU A 119 -30.22 10.92 -11.85
C LEU A 119 -31.38 11.78 -11.35
N ASP A 120 -31.57 12.94 -11.99
CA ASP A 120 -32.74 13.76 -11.85
C ASP A 120 -33.94 13.23 -12.69
N ALA A 121 -35.06 13.95 -12.68
CA ALA A 121 -36.26 13.59 -13.44
C ALA A 121 -36.06 13.65 -14.97
N GLY A 122 -35.04 14.35 -15.45
CA GLY A 122 -34.64 14.45 -16.86
C GLY A 122 -33.66 13.36 -17.30
N GLY A 123 -33.15 12.55 -16.36
CA GLY A 123 -32.13 11.52 -16.63
C GLY A 123 -30.69 12.04 -16.56
N GLU A 124 -30.47 13.28 -16.11
CA GLU A 124 -29.13 13.85 -15.96
C GLU A 124 -28.53 13.56 -14.57
N GLU A 125 -27.20 13.39 -14.50
CA GLU A 125 -26.53 13.12 -13.23
C GLU A 125 -26.65 14.31 -12.26
N ILE A 126 -27.13 14.03 -11.06
CA ILE A 126 -27.11 15.02 -9.97
C ILE A 126 -25.69 15.14 -9.45
N ARG A 127 -25.16 16.37 -9.46
CA ARG A 127 -23.79 16.69 -9.04
C ARG A 127 -23.79 17.70 -7.91
N MET A 128 -22.78 17.64 -7.08
CA MET A 128 -22.53 18.55 -5.95
C MET A 128 -21.25 19.34 -6.16
N VAL A 129 -21.19 20.51 -5.55
CA VAL A 129 -19.99 21.31 -5.39
C VAL A 129 -19.45 21.04 -3.99
N VAL A 130 -18.27 20.44 -3.89
CA VAL A 130 -17.66 20.10 -2.59
C VAL A 130 -16.18 20.49 -2.58
N PRO A 131 -15.59 20.79 -1.40
CA PRO A 131 -14.15 20.85 -1.24
C PRO A 131 -13.57 19.47 -1.58
N ASP A 132 -12.47 19.43 -2.34
CA ASP A 132 -11.94 18.17 -2.84
C ASP A 132 -10.41 18.10 -2.79
N GLY A 133 -9.93 16.93 -2.42
CA GLY A 133 -8.56 16.46 -2.50
C GLY A 133 -8.60 15.01 -2.92
N ASP A 134 -7.62 14.58 -3.72
CA ASP A 134 -7.60 13.25 -4.32
C ASP A 134 -6.20 12.64 -4.22
N SER A 135 -6.12 11.43 -3.74
CA SER A 135 -4.98 10.55 -3.72
C SER A 135 -5.45 9.10 -3.71
N GLY A 136 -4.57 8.16 -3.42
CA GLY A 136 -4.94 6.76 -3.28
C GLY A 136 -3.75 5.84 -3.32
N ILE A 137 -4.04 4.56 -3.21
CA ILE A 137 -3.05 3.50 -3.25
C ILE A 137 -3.32 2.63 -4.48
N TYR A 138 -2.39 2.60 -5.44
CA TYR A 138 -2.43 1.67 -6.56
C TYR A 138 -1.98 0.29 -6.09
N LEU A 139 -2.78 -0.72 -6.41
CA LEU A 139 -2.50 -2.11 -6.07
C LEU A 139 -1.95 -2.86 -7.29
N ARG A 140 -0.91 -3.68 -7.08
CA ARG A 140 -0.33 -4.60 -8.08
C ARG A 140 -0.01 -3.95 -9.44
N GLY A 141 0.54 -2.72 -9.40
CA GLY A 141 1.07 -2.04 -10.58
C GLY A 141 0.03 -1.44 -11.52
N THR A 142 -1.23 -1.37 -11.13
CA THR A 142 -2.29 -0.81 -11.99
C THR A 142 -3.10 0.29 -11.30
N SER A 143 -3.28 1.41 -11.98
CA SER A 143 -4.15 2.51 -11.52
C SER A 143 -5.64 2.12 -11.53
N LYS A 144 -6.04 1.09 -12.28
CA LYS A 144 -7.42 0.60 -12.26
C LYS A 144 -7.81 0.05 -10.89
N ALA A 145 -6.88 -0.63 -10.19
CA ALA A 145 -7.08 -1.16 -8.85
C ALA A 145 -6.58 -0.17 -7.79
N GLN A 146 -7.00 1.07 -7.87
CA GLN A 146 -6.70 2.10 -6.87
C GLN A 146 -7.73 2.06 -5.75
N VAL A 147 -7.29 1.98 -4.51
CA VAL A 147 -8.08 2.30 -3.32
C VAL A 147 -7.98 3.80 -3.12
N ASN A 148 -9.07 4.52 -3.38
CA ASN A 148 -9.09 5.99 -3.38
C ASN A 148 -9.02 6.59 -1.98
N ILE A 149 -8.37 7.75 -1.90
CA ILE A 149 -8.39 8.70 -0.79
C ILE A 149 -8.93 10.01 -1.35
N TRP A 150 -10.11 10.44 -0.92
CA TRP A 150 -10.71 11.68 -1.37
C TRP A 150 -11.67 12.29 -0.36
N ALA A 151 -12.10 13.53 -0.62
CA ALA A 151 -13.07 14.22 0.25
C ALA A 151 -14.52 14.10 -0.26
N TRP A 152 -14.83 13.08 -1.07
CA TRP A 152 -16.17 12.88 -1.59
C TRP A 152 -17.13 12.31 -0.53
N PRO A 153 -18.43 12.66 -0.58
CA PRO A 153 -19.41 12.18 0.40
C PRO A 153 -19.59 10.67 0.48
N ILE A 154 -19.16 9.92 -0.55
CA ILE A 154 -19.16 8.45 -0.52
C ILE A 154 -18.08 7.90 0.44
N GLY A 155 -17.08 8.70 0.78
CA GLY A 155 -15.94 8.29 1.59
C GLY A 155 -14.80 7.65 0.82
N SER A 156 -13.65 7.51 1.48
CA SER A 156 -12.47 6.84 0.94
C SER A 156 -12.62 5.33 0.94
N GLY A 157 -11.81 4.65 0.09
CA GLY A 157 -11.83 3.19 -0.04
C GLY A 157 -12.41 2.69 -1.36
N GLU A 158 -13.14 3.52 -2.12
CA GLU A 158 -13.67 3.15 -3.43
C GLU A 158 -12.59 2.70 -4.40
N VAL A 159 -12.93 1.74 -5.30
CA VAL A 159 -12.07 1.40 -6.45
C VAL A 159 -12.66 1.97 -7.73
N TYR A 160 -12.42 3.27 -7.93
CA TYR A 160 -12.99 4.08 -9.00
C TYR A 160 -12.83 3.45 -10.39
N GLY A 161 -11.66 2.88 -10.71
CA GLY A 161 -11.38 2.29 -12.01
C GLY A 161 -12.28 1.10 -12.36
N TYR A 162 -12.76 0.37 -11.35
CA TYR A 162 -13.72 -0.73 -11.54
C TYR A 162 -15.16 -0.22 -11.52
N ARG A 163 -15.50 0.70 -10.61
CA ARG A 163 -16.86 1.25 -10.55
C ARG A 163 -17.26 1.96 -11.84
N MET A 164 -16.34 2.73 -12.44
CA MET A 164 -16.60 3.52 -13.65
C MET A 164 -16.48 2.72 -14.94
N ASP A 165 -15.89 1.53 -14.90
CA ASP A 165 -15.79 0.68 -16.09
C ASP A 165 -17.17 0.04 -16.43
N ARG A 166 -17.81 0.57 -17.46
CA ARG A 166 -19.12 0.11 -17.92
C ARG A 166 -19.14 -1.35 -18.43
N ASN A 167 -17.96 -1.92 -18.68
CA ASN A 167 -17.84 -3.35 -19.06
C ASN A 167 -17.84 -4.27 -17.83
N MET A 168 -17.68 -3.71 -16.61
CA MET A 168 -17.76 -4.50 -15.40
C MET A 168 -19.23 -4.85 -15.07
N PRO A 169 -19.48 -6.09 -14.60
CA PRO A 169 -20.79 -6.50 -14.11
C PRO A 169 -21.30 -5.56 -13.00
N PRO A 170 -22.63 -5.39 -12.87
CA PRO A 170 -23.22 -4.50 -11.84
C PRO A 170 -22.81 -4.87 -10.41
N ASP A 171 -22.69 -6.15 -10.08
CA ASP A 171 -22.25 -6.65 -8.77
C ASP A 171 -20.78 -6.32 -8.48
N VAL A 172 -19.90 -6.34 -9.48
CA VAL A 172 -18.52 -5.87 -9.35
C VAL A 172 -18.51 -4.37 -9.04
N ARG A 173 -19.28 -3.57 -9.79
CA ARG A 173 -19.34 -2.11 -9.60
C ARG A 173 -19.92 -1.74 -8.24
N ALA A 174 -20.95 -2.43 -7.78
CA ALA A 174 -21.51 -2.27 -6.45
C ALA A 174 -20.50 -2.68 -5.37
N GLY A 175 -19.84 -3.83 -5.52
CA GLY A 175 -18.90 -4.38 -4.55
C GLY A 175 -17.70 -3.48 -4.27
N VAL A 176 -17.25 -2.67 -5.24
CA VAL A 176 -16.14 -1.72 -5.08
C VAL A 176 -16.56 -0.31 -4.62
N THR A 177 -17.85 -0.13 -4.31
CA THR A 177 -18.41 1.12 -3.79
C THR A 177 -18.43 1.05 -2.26
N PRO A 178 -17.87 2.03 -1.53
CA PRO A 178 -17.91 2.02 -0.07
C PRO A 178 -19.34 1.91 0.48
N SER A 179 -19.52 1.05 1.48
CA SER A 179 -20.82 0.85 2.14
C SER A 179 -21.19 2.00 3.09
N MET A 180 -20.19 2.78 3.50
CA MET A 180 -20.34 3.95 4.37
C MET A 180 -19.14 4.89 4.24
N MET A 181 -19.35 6.15 4.58
CA MET A 181 -18.27 7.10 4.84
C MET A 181 -17.70 6.83 6.24
N ALA A 182 -16.41 6.50 6.33
CA ALA A 182 -15.73 6.21 7.59
C ALA A 182 -14.47 7.07 7.80
N ASP A 183 -14.34 8.14 7.02
CA ASP A 183 -13.22 9.08 7.08
C ASP A 183 -13.32 9.96 8.33
N ASN A 184 -12.18 10.25 8.94
CA ASN A 184 -12.03 11.32 9.91
C ASN A 184 -11.99 12.68 9.20
N HIS A 185 -12.10 13.79 9.96
CA HIS A 185 -12.10 15.13 9.38
C HIS A 185 -10.78 15.43 8.63
N ILE A 186 -10.87 16.33 7.65
CA ILE A 186 -9.69 16.85 6.95
C ILE A 186 -8.68 17.38 7.97
N GLY A 187 -7.41 17.02 7.80
CA GLY A 187 -6.33 17.32 8.74
C GLY A 187 -6.12 16.25 9.82
N GLU A 188 -7.02 15.29 9.97
CA GLU A 188 -6.90 14.17 10.89
C GLU A 188 -6.34 12.91 10.21
N TRP A 189 -5.70 12.04 10.99
CA TRP A 189 -5.17 10.78 10.50
C TRP A 189 -6.26 9.74 10.36
N ASN A 190 -6.22 9.02 9.26
CA ASN A 190 -7.02 7.83 8.97
C ASN A 190 -6.11 6.60 8.90
N THR A 191 -6.65 5.42 9.19
CA THR A 191 -5.94 4.14 9.05
C THR A 191 -6.67 3.26 8.05
N PHE A 192 -5.96 2.86 6.99
CA PHE A 192 -6.39 1.77 6.12
C PHE A 192 -5.79 0.44 6.55
N GLU A 193 -6.59 -0.62 6.44
CA GLU A 193 -6.14 -1.99 6.31
C GLU A 193 -6.74 -2.56 5.01
N ILE A 194 -5.87 -2.86 4.03
CA ILE A 194 -6.25 -3.28 2.68
C ILE A 194 -5.76 -4.71 2.48
N THR A 195 -6.69 -5.66 2.34
CA THR A 195 -6.36 -7.06 2.05
C THR A 195 -6.67 -7.38 0.60
N MET A 196 -5.66 -7.86 -0.13
CA MET A 196 -5.75 -8.34 -1.50
C MET A 196 -5.38 -9.81 -1.56
N LYS A 197 -6.32 -10.68 -1.92
CA LYS A 197 -6.11 -12.14 -2.02
C LYS A 197 -6.73 -12.67 -3.32
N GLY A 198 -5.90 -13.20 -4.22
CA GLY A 198 -6.34 -13.49 -5.59
C GLY A 198 -6.90 -12.23 -6.23
N ASP A 199 -8.13 -12.26 -6.73
CA ASP A 199 -8.86 -11.12 -7.28
C ASP A 199 -9.83 -10.47 -6.27
N ARG A 200 -9.69 -10.77 -4.96
CA ARG A 200 -10.57 -10.30 -3.89
C ARG A 200 -9.94 -9.20 -3.07
N LEU A 201 -10.71 -8.12 -2.89
CA LEU A 201 -10.31 -6.93 -2.13
C LEU A 201 -11.22 -6.73 -0.92
N THR A 202 -10.63 -6.51 0.23
CA THR A 202 -11.31 -5.99 1.43
C THR A 202 -10.60 -4.73 1.89
N VAL A 203 -11.36 -3.68 2.17
CA VAL A 203 -10.84 -2.42 2.71
C VAL A 203 -11.52 -2.11 4.03
N VAL A 204 -10.70 -1.95 5.07
CA VAL A 204 -11.13 -1.46 6.38
C VAL A 204 -10.56 -0.05 6.55
N LEU A 205 -11.43 0.91 6.84
CA LEU A 205 -11.08 2.30 7.12
C LEU A 205 -11.50 2.65 8.55
N ASN A 206 -10.53 3.05 9.38
CA ASN A 206 -10.77 3.44 10.78
C ASN A 206 -11.54 2.37 11.60
N GLY A 207 -11.28 1.08 11.31
CA GLY A 207 -11.93 -0.05 11.95
C GLY A 207 -13.29 -0.45 11.36
N HIS A 208 -13.78 0.25 10.33
CA HIS A 208 -15.01 -0.07 9.61
C HIS A 208 -14.71 -0.73 8.27
N THR A 209 -15.29 -1.90 8.00
CA THR A 209 -15.21 -2.54 6.68
C THR A 209 -16.05 -1.74 5.69
N VAL A 210 -15.39 -0.98 4.82
CA VAL A 210 -16.06 -0.16 3.80
C VAL A 210 -16.21 -0.89 2.46
N ILE A 211 -15.29 -1.80 2.14
CA ILE A 211 -15.36 -2.74 1.01
C ILE A 211 -15.16 -4.15 1.55
N GLU A 212 -16.06 -5.06 1.26
CA GLU A 212 -16.00 -6.44 1.74
C GLU A 212 -15.91 -7.43 0.59
N ASN A 213 -14.76 -8.14 0.49
CA ASN A 213 -14.53 -9.24 -0.46
C ASN A 213 -14.94 -8.92 -1.92
N ALA A 214 -14.75 -7.66 -2.35
CA ALA A 214 -15.09 -7.21 -3.69
C ALA A 214 -14.22 -7.92 -4.74
N GLN A 215 -14.82 -8.26 -5.87
CA GLN A 215 -14.08 -8.85 -6.98
C GLN A 215 -13.46 -7.77 -7.86
N LEU A 216 -12.19 -7.96 -8.25
CA LEU A 216 -11.45 -7.12 -9.19
C LEU A 216 -11.04 -7.95 -10.43
N PRO A 217 -11.96 -8.24 -11.37
CA PRO A 217 -11.67 -9.09 -12.51
C PRO A 217 -10.50 -8.54 -13.34
N GLY A 218 -9.51 -9.41 -13.63
CA GLY A 218 -8.36 -9.04 -14.46
C GLY A 218 -7.30 -8.19 -13.73
N VAL A 219 -7.38 -8.03 -12.39
CA VAL A 219 -6.27 -7.45 -11.65
C VAL A 219 -5.02 -8.33 -11.79
N PRO A 220 -3.81 -7.75 -11.95
CA PRO A 220 -2.58 -8.55 -11.99
C PRO A 220 -2.41 -9.41 -10.74
N GLU A 221 -1.81 -10.60 -10.88
CA GLU A 221 -1.53 -11.49 -9.74
C GLU A 221 -0.50 -10.89 -8.79
N LYS A 222 0.43 -10.06 -9.33
CA LYS A 222 1.51 -9.41 -8.60
C LYS A 222 1.87 -8.08 -9.24
N GLY A 223 2.35 -7.13 -8.43
CA GLY A 223 2.87 -5.87 -8.91
C GLY A 223 3.21 -4.90 -7.78
N ARG A 224 3.75 -3.75 -8.15
CA ARG A 224 4.13 -2.70 -7.21
C ARG A 224 2.92 -2.02 -6.61
N LEU A 225 3.12 -1.42 -5.43
CA LEU A 225 2.17 -0.46 -4.85
C LEU A 225 2.63 0.95 -5.19
N ALA A 226 1.69 1.89 -5.30
CA ALA A 226 2.05 3.31 -5.40
C ALA A 226 1.15 4.19 -4.54
N LEU A 227 1.73 5.29 -4.05
CA LEU A 227 1.00 6.42 -3.51
C LEU A 227 0.75 7.40 -4.65
N GLN A 228 -0.52 7.75 -4.86
CA GLN A 228 -0.94 8.49 -6.06
C GLN A 228 -0.63 9.98 -5.96
N HIS A 229 -0.10 10.53 -7.04
CA HIS A 229 -0.17 11.94 -7.39
C HIS A 229 -1.49 12.24 -8.11
N HIS A 230 -2.17 13.29 -7.71
CA HIS A 230 -3.25 13.91 -8.43
C HIS A 230 -3.17 15.45 -8.29
N GLY A 231 -3.79 16.17 -9.22
CA GLY A 231 -3.84 17.62 -9.19
C GLY A 231 -2.90 18.29 -10.20
N HIS A 232 -3.33 19.44 -10.66
CA HIS A 232 -2.52 20.38 -11.43
C HIS A 232 -3.03 21.80 -11.20
N MET A 233 -2.15 22.76 -11.42
CA MET A 233 -2.44 24.19 -11.29
C MET A 233 -2.48 24.85 -12.66
N VAL A 234 -3.35 25.85 -12.80
CA VAL A 234 -3.39 26.78 -13.92
C VAL A 234 -3.42 28.19 -13.34
N ASP A 235 -2.52 29.04 -13.78
CA ASP A 235 -2.41 30.47 -13.35
C ASP A 235 -2.35 30.65 -11.81
N GLY A 236 -1.72 29.67 -11.10
CA GLY A 236 -1.55 29.71 -9.64
C GLY A 236 -2.72 29.17 -8.83
N GLU A 237 -3.78 28.70 -9.48
CA GLU A 237 -4.97 28.11 -8.84
C GLU A 237 -5.08 26.63 -9.17
N TRP A 238 -5.62 25.82 -8.23
CA TRP A 238 -5.89 24.41 -8.48
C TRP A 238 -7.00 24.23 -9.52
N ALA A 239 -6.67 23.57 -10.62
CA ALA A 239 -7.62 23.21 -11.68
C ALA A 239 -8.18 21.78 -11.54
N SER A 240 -7.65 21.01 -10.61
CA SER A 240 -8.17 19.69 -10.19
C SER A 240 -7.76 19.40 -8.76
N SER A 241 -8.43 18.41 -8.16
CA SER A 241 -8.27 17.98 -6.76
C SER A 241 -6.82 17.61 -6.45
N PRO A 242 -6.10 18.32 -5.55
CA PRO A 242 -4.70 18.06 -5.30
C PRO A 242 -4.48 16.95 -4.28
N SER A 243 -3.39 16.18 -4.46
CA SER A 243 -2.87 15.24 -3.45
C SER A 243 -2.07 15.98 -2.37
N LEU A 244 -2.73 16.83 -1.60
CA LEU A 244 -2.14 17.42 -0.39
C LEU A 244 -2.21 16.40 0.75
N VAL A 245 -1.37 15.39 0.71
CA VAL A 245 -1.51 14.16 1.52
C VAL A 245 -0.25 13.83 2.29
N GLN A 246 -0.44 13.15 3.42
CA GLN A 246 0.64 12.58 4.24
C GLN A 246 0.40 11.09 4.46
N PHE A 247 1.51 10.32 4.56
CA PHE A 247 1.47 8.88 4.86
C PHE A 247 2.50 8.52 5.92
N ARG A 248 2.18 7.55 6.79
CA ARG A 248 3.09 7.00 7.79
C ARG A 248 2.68 5.57 8.17
N ASN A 249 3.49 4.91 9.01
CA ASN A 249 3.16 3.59 9.58
C ASN A 249 2.75 2.59 8.50
N ILE A 250 3.55 2.51 7.41
CA ILE A 250 3.23 1.64 6.27
C ILE A 250 3.87 0.28 6.52
N TYR A 251 3.00 -0.72 6.74
CA TYR A 251 3.36 -2.11 7.00
C TYR A 251 2.62 -3.02 6.03
N ILE A 252 3.27 -4.10 5.62
CA ILE A 252 2.67 -5.12 4.77
C ILE A 252 2.91 -6.50 5.37
N LYS A 253 1.94 -7.40 5.19
CA LYS A 253 2.03 -8.82 5.50
C LYS A 253 1.67 -9.57 4.24
N GLU A 254 2.61 -10.33 3.68
CA GLU A 254 2.34 -11.24 2.56
C GLU A 254 1.56 -12.47 3.07
N LEU A 255 0.57 -12.95 2.26
CA LEU A 255 -0.37 -14.00 2.64
C LEU A 255 -0.04 -15.33 1.95
#